data_35f18b7916bf2ad003ccc02a79ff51fe
#
_entry.id   35f18b7916bf2ad003ccc02a79ff51fe
#
_cell.length_a   1.000
_cell.length_b   1.000
_cell.length_c   1.000
_cell.angle_alpha   90.00
_cell.angle_beta   90.00
_cell.angle_gamma   90.00
#
_symmetry.space_group_name_H-M   'P 1'
#
loop_
_entity.id
_entity.type
_entity.pdbx_description
1 polymer ?
#
loop_
_entity_poly.entity_id
_entity_poly.type
_entity_poly.pdbx_seq_one_letter_code
_entity_poly.pdbx_strand_id
1 'polypeptide(L)'
;MTARRMVWQFIEARDHRVMRRLNRWRAPRWLRVWMVWSTRLGDGWIWYSVGITLLLFGGDLRYVAFAASATAEAATLVLFRALKKASKRKRPCHVEAHCWANVLPPDQFSFPSGHAMSAFAIAIPLCIFYPELQAALLVLSFSIAISRVILGMHFVSDVVVGSLLGVGLGYGSYLLFR
;
A
#
# COMPACT_ATOMS: atom_id res chain seq x y z
N MET A 1 6.49 24.34 22.50
CA MET A 1 6.04 23.25 21.60
C MET A 1 7.28 22.54 21.06
N THR A 2 7.36 21.21 21.09
CA THR A 2 8.53 20.49 20.55
C THR A 2 8.47 20.49 19.01
N ALA A 3 9.62 20.59 18.34
CA ALA A 3 9.74 20.55 16.86
C ALA A 3 8.96 19.35 16.25
N ARG A 4 8.95 18.21 16.93
CA ARG A 4 8.19 17.00 16.55
C ARG A 4 6.68 17.27 16.44
N ARG A 5 6.09 18.04 17.35
CA ARG A 5 4.65 18.39 17.32
C ARG A 5 4.31 19.31 16.14
N MET A 6 5.19 20.28 15.84
CA MET A 6 4.98 21.19 14.71
C MET A 6 5.02 20.46 13.36
N VAL A 7 5.98 19.55 13.16
CA VAL A 7 6.08 18.75 11.93
C VAL A 7 4.84 17.87 11.77
N TRP A 8 4.38 17.23 12.85
CA TRP A 8 3.19 16.37 12.78
C TRP A 8 1.92 17.17 12.44
N GLN A 9 1.71 18.30 13.07
CA GLN A 9 0.58 19.20 12.77
C GLN A 9 0.61 19.71 11.33
N PHE A 10 1.80 20.01 10.79
CA PHE A 10 1.96 20.41 9.39
C PHE A 10 1.56 19.30 8.42
N ILE A 11 1.99 18.06 8.68
CA ILE A 11 1.63 16.89 7.87
C ILE A 11 0.12 16.67 7.92
N GLU A 12 -0.48 16.68 9.11
CA GLU A 12 -1.94 16.51 9.26
C GLU A 12 -2.72 17.59 8.51
N ALA A 13 -2.32 18.85 8.62
CA ALA A 13 -2.97 19.95 7.93
C ALA A 13 -2.88 19.82 6.40
N ARG A 14 -1.78 19.27 5.88
CA ARG A 14 -1.63 18.95 4.44
C ARG A 14 -2.50 17.78 4.03
N ASP A 15 -2.49 16.71 4.77
CA ASP A 15 -3.31 15.53 4.54
C ASP A 15 -4.80 15.88 4.47
N HIS A 16 -5.29 16.64 5.44
CA HIS A 16 -6.68 17.12 5.44
C HIS A 16 -7.02 18.04 4.25
N ARG A 17 -6.08 18.88 3.82
CA ARG A 17 -6.29 19.74 2.64
C ARG A 17 -6.43 18.92 1.35
N VAL A 18 -5.55 17.93 1.16
CA VAL A 18 -5.60 17.05 -0.01
C VAL A 18 -6.89 16.21 0.01
N MET A 19 -7.23 15.63 1.15
CA MET A 19 -8.44 14.85 1.31
C MET A 19 -9.70 15.67 0.96
N ARG A 20 -9.84 16.90 1.47
CA ARG A 20 -10.98 17.77 1.13
C ARG A 20 -11.04 18.14 -0.35
N ARG A 21 -9.89 18.31 -1.01
CA ARG A 21 -9.86 18.54 -2.47
C ARG A 21 -10.36 17.30 -3.24
N LEU A 22 -9.88 16.11 -2.86
CA LEU A 22 -10.30 14.85 -3.47
C LEU A 22 -11.79 14.57 -3.24
N ASN A 23 -12.29 14.88 -2.03
CA ASN A 23 -13.70 14.69 -1.69
C ASN A 23 -14.65 15.58 -2.52
N ARG A 24 -14.18 16.77 -2.92
CA ARG A 24 -14.94 17.68 -3.80
C ARG A 24 -14.82 17.33 -5.29
N TRP A 25 -13.86 16.52 -5.66
CA TRP A 25 -13.60 16.17 -7.05
C TRP A 25 -14.57 15.08 -7.52
N ARG A 26 -15.33 15.40 -8.56
CA ARG A 26 -16.20 14.44 -9.24
C ARG A 26 -15.39 13.69 -10.30
N ALA A 27 -14.70 12.66 -9.88
CA ALA A 27 -13.91 11.85 -10.81
C ALA A 27 -14.79 11.09 -11.81
N PRO A 28 -14.28 10.89 -13.05
CA PRO A 28 -14.96 10.12 -14.08
C PRO A 28 -15.28 8.69 -13.63
N ARG A 29 -16.36 8.11 -14.18
CA ARG A 29 -16.84 6.78 -13.78
C ARG A 29 -15.77 5.68 -13.98
N TRP A 30 -15.02 5.74 -15.07
CA TRP A 30 -13.95 4.76 -15.34
C TRP A 30 -12.85 4.77 -14.27
N LEU A 31 -12.44 5.95 -13.80
CA LEU A 31 -11.43 6.07 -12.75
C LEU A 31 -11.94 5.50 -11.42
N ARG A 32 -13.21 5.74 -11.12
CA ARG A 32 -13.88 5.18 -9.94
C ARG A 32 -13.84 3.66 -9.94
N VAL A 33 -14.23 3.08 -11.07
CA VAL A 33 -14.21 1.62 -11.27
C VAL A 33 -12.78 1.09 -11.12
N TRP A 34 -11.80 1.72 -11.76
CA TRP A 34 -10.40 1.33 -11.63
C TRP A 34 -9.92 1.36 -10.16
N MET A 35 -10.19 2.43 -9.43
CA MET A 35 -9.78 2.54 -8.02
C MET A 35 -10.42 1.48 -7.13
N VAL A 36 -11.70 1.18 -7.35
CA VAL A 36 -12.40 0.11 -6.61
C VAL A 36 -11.79 -1.26 -6.92
N TRP A 37 -11.49 -1.55 -8.17
CA TRP A 37 -10.82 -2.81 -8.53
C TRP A 37 -9.40 -2.87 -7.99
N SER A 38 -8.62 -1.80 -8.11
CA SER A 38 -7.26 -1.73 -7.58
C SER A 38 -7.22 -1.99 -6.08
N THR A 39 -8.14 -1.42 -5.30
CA THR A 39 -8.17 -1.66 -3.86
C THR A 39 -8.54 -3.11 -3.54
N ARG A 40 -9.49 -3.72 -4.27
CA ARG A 40 -9.89 -5.13 -4.08
C ARG A 40 -8.77 -6.11 -4.46
N LEU A 41 -8.04 -5.83 -5.52
CA LEU A 41 -6.84 -6.61 -5.88
C LEU A 41 -5.80 -6.55 -4.75
N GLY A 42 -5.67 -5.39 -4.11
CA GLY A 42 -4.81 -5.20 -2.93
C GLY A 42 -5.22 -5.99 -1.68
N ASP A 43 -6.43 -6.57 -1.63
CA ASP A 43 -6.90 -7.42 -0.52
C ASP A 43 -6.18 -8.81 -0.47
N GLY A 44 -5.22 -9.07 -1.35
CA GLY A 44 -4.36 -10.25 -1.32
C GLY A 44 -4.51 -11.19 -2.51
N TRP A 45 -5.69 -11.27 -3.14
CA TRP A 45 -5.97 -12.23 -4.21
C TRP A 45 -4.98 -12.18 -5.37
N ILE A 46 -4.61 -10.97 -5.80
CA ILE A 46 -3.66 -10.81 -6.90
C ILE A 46 -2.28 -11.36 -6.53
N TRP A 47 -1.85 -11.18 -5.27
CA TRP A 47 -0.55 -11.64 -4.81
C TRP A 47 -0.48 -13.16 -4.68
N TYR A 48 -1.57 -13.82 -4.27
CA TYR A 48 -1.67 -15.28 -4.35
C TYR A 48 -1.58 -15.78 -5.79
N SER A 49 -2.30 -15.11 -6.71
CA SER A 49 -2.25 -15.48 -8.15
C SER A 49 -0.85 -15.29 -8.72
N VAL A 50 -0.18 -14.18 -8.41
CA VAL A 50 1.21 -13.91 -8.82
C VAL A 50 2.15 -14.97 -8.23
N GLY A 51 2.02 -15.32 -6.95
CA GLY A 51 2.84 -16.33 -6.30
C GLY A 51 2.67 -17.72 -6.92
N ILE A 52 1.41 -18.14 -7.21
CA ILE A 52 1.13 -19.40 -7.87
C ILE A 52 1.71 -19.42 -9.29
N THR A 53 1.48 -18.37 -10.07
CA THR A 53 2.01 -18.24 -11.44
C THR A 53 3.54 -18.29 -11.44
N LEU A 54 4.17 -17.62 -10.50
CA LEU A 54 5.61 -17.63 -10.32
C LEU A 54 6.14 -19.04 -10.04
N LEU A 55 5.51 -19.77 -9.11
CA LEU A 55 5.93 -21.13 -8.76
C LEU A 55 5.75 -22.12 -9.92
N LEU A 56 4.74 -21.93 -10.77
CA LEU A 56 4.48 -22.80 -11.91
C LEU A 56 5.37 -22.48 -13.13
N PHE A 57 5.62 -21.20 -13.39
CA PHE A 57 6.21 -20.74 -14.66
C PHE A 57 7.47 -19.88 -14.52
N GLY A 58 7.92 -19.57 -13.30
CA GLY A 58 9.00 -18.61 -13.03
C GLY A 58 10.43 -19.10 -13.33
N GLY A 59 10.60 -20.31 -13.90
CA GLY A 59 11.94 -20.83 -14.23
C GLY A 59 12.81 -21.10 -12.98
N ASP A 60 14.10 -20.94 -13.11
CA ASP A 60 15.08 -21.31 -12.07
C ASP A 60 15.04 -20.41 -10.82
N LEU A 61 14.65 -19.14 -10.99
CA LEU A 61 14.60 -18.17 -9.89
C LEU A 61 13.30 -18.23 -9.07
N ARG A 62 12.33 -19.04 -9.46
CA ARG A 62 10.97 -19.06 -8.87
C ARG A 62 10.94 -19.23 -7.35
N TYR A 63 11.73 -20.16 -6.80
CA TYR A 63 11.73 -20.44 -5.36
C TYR A 63 12.39 -19.33 -4.56
N VAL A 64 13.49 -18.78 -5.07
CA VAL A 64 14.21 -17.67 -4.44
C VAL A 64 13.36 -16.40 -4.44
N ALA A 65 12.77 -16.05 -5.58
CA ALA A 65 11.91 -14.88 -5.71
C ALA A 65 10.64 -15.01 -4.86
N PHE A 66 10.03 -16.20 -4.82
CA PHE A 66 8.90 -16.48 -3.95
C PHE A 66 9.25 -16.34 -2.48
N ALA A 67 10.37 -16.96 -2.05
CA ALA A 67 10.83 -16.89 -0.66
C ALA A 67 11.15 -15.45 -0.24
N ALA A 68 11.83 -14.68 -1.10
CA ALA A 68 12.10 -13.28 -0.84
C ALA A 68 10.79 -12.45 -0.67
N SER A 69 9.84 -12.63 -1.58
CA SER A 69 8.56 -11.90 -1.51
C SER A 69 7.71 -12.31 -0.30
N ALA A 70 7.67 -13.60 0.01
CA ALA A 70 6.95 -14.11 1.19
C ALA A 70 7.58 -13.62 2.51
N THR A 71 8.92 -13.57 2.59
CA THR A 71 9.64 -13.04 3.75
C THR A 71 9.39 -11.55 3.94
N ALA A 72 9.42 -10.76 2.84
CA ALA A 72 9.10 -9.35 2.87
C ALA A 72 7.67 -9.10 3.35
N GLU A 73 6.69 -9.90 2.87
CA GLU A 73 5.30 -9.78 3.31
C GLU A 73 5.12 -10.19 4.77
N ALA A 74 5.75 -11.26 5.22
CA ALA A 74 5.70 -11.67 6.63
C ALA A 74 6.25 -10.57 7.56
N ALA A 75 7.38 -9.97 7.21
CA ALA A 75 7.94 -8.82 7.93
C ALA A 75 7.00 -7.60 7.88
N THR A 76 6.37 -7.37 6.73
CA THR A 76 5.35 -6.31 6.55
C THR A 76 4.19 -6.50 7.51
N LEU A 77 3.62 -7.69 7.62
CA LEU A 77 2.47 -7.96 8.50
C LEU A 77 2.82 -7.74 9.98
N VAL A 78 4.03 -8.12 10.41
CA VAL A 78 4.50 -7.90 11.78
C VAL A 78 4.66 -6.40 12.05
N LEU A 79 5.41 -5.70 11.20
CA LEU A 79 5.69 -4.26 11.37
C LEU A 79 4.42 -3.43 11.27
N PHE A 80 3.55 -3.72 10.31
CA PHE A 80 2.26 -3.07 10.12
C PHE A 80 1.39 -3.14 11.39
N ARG A 81 1.25 -4.34 11.99
CA ARG A 81 0.44 -4.51 13.22
C ARG A 81 1.01 -3.70 14.38
N ALA A 82 2.33 -3.70 14.54
CA ALA A 82 3.01 -2.94 15.58
C ALA A 82 2.81 -1.42 15.42
N LEU A 83 3.07 -0.89 14.21
CA LEU A 83 2.93 0.54 13.93
C LEU A 83 1.47 1.01 14.03
N LYS A 84 0.52 0.19 13.57
CA LYS A 84 -0.89 0.51 13.65
C LYS A 84 -1.38 0.64 15.10
N LYS A 85 -0.96 -0.30 15.95
CA LYS A 85 -1.27 -0.31 17.38
C LYS A 85 -0.67 0.89 18.12
N ALA A 86 0.51 1.35 17.68
CA ALA A 86 1.22 2.48 18.25
C ALA A 86 0.65 3.83 17.80
N SER A 87 0.26 3.97 16.53
CA SER A 87 -0.15 5.27 15.97
C SER A 87 -1.55 5.70 16.38
N LYS A 88 -2.51 4.76 16.39
CA LYS A 88 -3.95 4.98 16.67
C LYS A 88 -4.59 6.14 15.86
N ARG A 89 -4.03 6.46 14.69
CA ARG A 89 -4.51 7.54 13.83
C ARG A 89 -5.87 7.18 13.23
N LYS A 90 -6.87 8.05 13.38
CA LYS A 90 -8.20 7.86 12.77
C LYS A 90 -8.13 7.99 11.25
N ARG A 91 -9.02 7.29 10.54
CA ARG A 91 -9.11 7.33 9.07
C ARG A 91 -9.82 8.58 8.56
N PRO A 92 -9.52 9.04 7.32
CA PRO A 92 -10.23 10.17 6.70
C PRO A 92 -11.75 9.99 6.71
N CYS A 93 -12.26 8.83 6.34
CA CYS A 93 -13.70 8.54 6.30
C CYS A 93 -14.39 8.56 7.67
N HIS A 94 -13.65 8.49 8.77
CA HIS A 94 -14.18 8.64 10.13
C HIS A 94 -14.12 10.09 10.64
N VAL A 95 -13.39 10.96 9.95
CA VAL A 95 -13.26 12.37 10.31
C VAL A 95 -14.23 13.24 9.52
N GLU A 96 -14.39 12.96 8.24
CA GLU A 96 -15.31 13.65 7.34
C GLU A 96 -16.00 12.64 6.41
N ALA A 97 -17.30 12.81 6.16
CA ALA A 97 -18.04 11.99 5.19
C ALA A 97 -17.34 12.09 3.82
N HIS A 98 -16.98 10.95 3.24
CA HIS A 98 -16.28 10.89 1.96
C HIS A 98 -17.21 10.38 0.88
N CYS A 99 -17.39 11.16 -0.20
CA CYS A 99 -18.33 10.84 -1.30
C CYS A 99 -17.98 9.55 -2.06
N TRP A 100 -16.79 9.03 -1.87
CA TRP A 100 -16.27 7.83 -2.53
C TRP A 100 -16.19 6.61 -1.61
N ALA A 101 -16.49 6.76 -0.32
CA ALA A 101 -16.35 5.72 0.69
C ALA A 101 -17.47 4.66 0.58
N ASN A 102 -17.56 3.98 -0.56
CA ASN A 102 -18.45 2.83 -0.75
C ASN A 102 -17.85 1.51 -0.23
N VAL A 103 -16.60 1.53 0.24
CA VAL A 103 -15.91 0.36 0.76
C VAL A 103 -15.55 0.64 2.22
N LEU A 104 -16.15 -0.12 3.14
CA LEU A 104 -15.86 0.02 4.55
C LEU A 104 -14.45 -0.51 4.85
N PRO A 105 -13.61 0.28 5.54
CA PRO A 105 -12.28 -0.19 5.93
C PRO A 105 -12.39 -1.29 6.99
N PRO A 106 -11.51 -2.30 6.97
CA PRO A 106 -11.55 -3.44 7.90
C PRO A 106 -11.21 -3.07 9.35
N ASP A 107 -10.66 -1.89 9.60
CA ASP A 107 -10.24 -1.43 10.91
C ASP A 107 -10.33 0.10 11.07
N GLN A 108 -10.19 0.59 12.31
CA GLN A 108 -10.39 2.01 12.66
C GLN A 108 -9.16 2.91 12.43
N PHE A 109 -7.96 2.34 12.28
CA PHE A 109 -6.72 3.10 12.24
C PHE A 109 -6.18 3.24 10.81
N SER A 110 -5.64 4.43 10.50
CA SER A 110 -5.18 4.74 9.15
C SER A 110 -3.70 4.50 8.92
N PHE A 111 -2.84 4.72 9.91
CA PHE A 111 -1.38 4.72 9.72
C PHE A 111 -0.70 3.43 10.20
N PRO A 112 0.22 2.91 9.41
CA PRO A 112 0.45 3.17 7.99
C PRO A 112 -0.57 2.45 7.10
N SER A 113 -0.52 2.67 5.77
CA SER A 113 -1.34 1.93 4.81
C SER A 113 -0.79 0.52 4.58
N GLY A 114 -1.48 -0.50 5.09
CA GLY A 114 -1.08 -1.90 4.92
C GLY A 114 -1.07 -2.35 3.46
N HIS A 115 -2.10 -2.01 2.67
CA HIS A 115 -2.18 -2.33 1.25
C HIS A 115 -1.01 -1.76 0.44
N ALA A 116 -0.63 -0.49 0.70
CA ALA A 116 0.53 0.10 0.05
C ALA A 116 1.83 -0.58 0.48
N MET A 117 1.95 -0.89 1.77
CA MET A 117 3.13 -1.55 2.33
C MET A 117 3.33 -2.95 1.73
N SER A 118 2.29 -3.81 1.75
CA SER A 118 2.32 -5.16 1.15
C SER A 118 2.57 -5.12 -0.35
N ALA A 119 1.91 -4.21 -1.08
CA ALA A 119 2.06 -4.11 -2.52
C ALA A 119 3.52 -3.87 -2.93
N PHE A 120 4.21 -2.93 -2.28
CA PHE A 120 5.62 -2.67 -2.59
C PHE A 120 6.57 -3.72 -2.00
N ALA A 121 6.27 -4.28 -0.81
CA ALA A 121 7.10 -5.31 -0.21
C ALA A 121 7.18 -6.59 -1.07
N ILE A 122 6.06 -6.98 -1.68
CA ILE A 122 6.01 -8.14 -2.58
C ILE A 122 6.58 -7.79 -3.96
N ALA A 123 6.24 -6.62 -4.51
CA ALA A 123 6.63 -6.25 -5.86
C ALA A 123 8.14 -6.02 -6.01
N ILE A 124 8.83 -5.41 -5.04
CA ILE A 124 10.24 -5.04 -5.17
C ILE A 124 11.16 -6.23 -5.40
N PRO A 125 11.13 -7.33 -4.63
CA PRO A 125 11.94 -8.52 -4.94
C PRO A 125 11.63 -9.07 -6.34
N LEU A 126 10.34 -9.14 -6.71
CA LEU A 126 9.92 -9.64 -8.02
C LEU A 126 10.43 -8.75 -9.15
N CYS A 127 10.42 -7.43 -9.01
CA CYS A 127 10.96 -6.49 -10.00
C CYS A 127 12.47 -6.69 -10.23
N ILE A 128 13.20 -7.11 -9.19
CA ILE A 128 14.65 -7.29 -9.28
C ILE A 128 14.98 -8.66 -9.89
N PHE A 129 14.26 -9.72 -9.49
CA PHE A 129 14.47 -11.06 -10.05
C PHE A 129 13.90 -11.22 -11.47
N TYR A 130 12.84 -10.44 -11.82
CA TYR A 130 12.14 -10.47 -13.11
C TYR A 130 11.96 -9.05 -13.65
N PRO A 131 13.03 -8.45 -14.21
CA PRO A 131 12.97 -7.06 -14.71
C PRO A 131 11.91 -6.84 -15.79
N GLU A 132 11.56 -7.87 -16.55
CA GLU A 132 10.50 -7.86 -17.56
C GLU A 132 9.10 -7.62 -16.97
N LEU A 133 8.87 -7.98 -15.71
CA LEU A 133 7.61 -7.75 -15.00
C LEU A 133 7.58 -6.41 -14.26
N GLN A 134 8.69 -5.68 -14.19
CA GLN A 134 8.85 -4.48 -13.37
C GLN A 134 7.77 -3.44 -13.63
N ALA A 135 7.52 -3.11 -14.90
CA ALA A 135 6.53 -2.09 -15.25
C ALA A 135 5.13 -2.47 -14.77
N ALA A 136 4.72 -3.72 -15.01
CA ALA A 136 3.40 -4.22 -14.62
C ALA A 136 3.23 -4.25 -13.09
N LEU A 137 4.23 -4.74 -12.36
CA LEU A 137 4.22 -4.83 -10.89
C LEU A 137 4.20 -3.45 -10.25
N LEU A 138 4.96 -2.49 -10.78
CA LEU A 138 4.95 -1.11 -10.28
C LEU A 138 3.62 -0.41 -10.57
N VAL A 139 3.07 -0.54 -11.79
CA VAL A 139 1.75 0.00 -12.12
C VAL A 139 0.68 -0.56 -11.19
N LEU A 140 0.70 -1.86 -10.91
CA LEU A 140 -0.22 -2.50 -9.98
C LEU A 140 -0.05 -1.93 -8.56
N SER A 141 1.18 -1.87 -8.04
CA SER A 141 1.48 -1.38 -6.69
C SER A 141 1.09 0.10 -6.51
N PHE A 142 1.40 0.96 -7.48
CA PHE A 142 0.98 2.35 -7.46
C PHE A 142 -0.54 2.50 -7.58
N SER A 143 -1.20 1.69 -8.42
CA SER A 143 -2.67 1.71 -8.54
C SER A 143 -3.35 1.33 -7.20
N ILE A 144 -2.85 0.29 -6.53
CA ILE A 144 -3.30 -0.09 -5.19
C ILE A 144 -3.06 1.06 -4.21
N ALA A 145 -1.86 1.62 -4.14
CA ALA A 145 -1.51 2.69 -3.23
C ALA A 145 -2.37 3.95 -3.42
N ILE A 146 -2.52 4.40 -4.67
CA ILE A 146 -3.32 5.59 -5.03
C ILE A 146 -4.80 5.36 -4.72
N SER A 147 -5.33 4.16 -4.96
CA SER A 147 -6.72 3.85 -4.66
C SER A 147 -7.09 4.09 -3.19
N ARG A 148 -6.12 3.85 -2.27
CA ARG A 148 -6.35 4.03 -0.83
C ARG A 148 -6.56 5.50 -0.45
N VAL A 149 -5.93 6.43 -1.18
CA VAL A 149 -6.10 7.88 -0.99
C VAL A 149 -7.40 8.34 -1.65
N ILE A 150 -7.62 7.97 -2.91
CA ILE A 150 -8.79 8.42 -3.67
C ILE A 150 -10.10 7.93 -3.03
N LEU A 151 -10.14 6.70 -2.53
CA LEU A 151 -11.31 6.14 -1.85
C LEU A 151 -11.46 6.63 -0.39
N GLY A 152 -10.62 7.56 0.09
CA GLY A 152 -10.73 8.15 1.43
C GLY A 152 -10.42 7.19 2.57
N MET A 153 -9.75 6.08 2.31
CA MET A 153 -9.40 5.08 3.32
C MET A 153 -8.15 5.44 4.11
N HIS A 154 -7.22 6.16 3.47
CA HIS A 154 -5.94 6.58 4.03
C HIS A 154 -5.59 8.01 3.63
N PHE A 155 -4.85 8.70 4.49
CA PHE A 155 -4.20 9.95 4.13
C PHE A 155 -3.01 9.69 3.20
N VAL A 156 -2.57 10.74 2.49
CA VAL A 156 -1.40 10.63 1.60
C VAL A 156 -0.17 10.20 2.37
N SER A 157 0.07 10.76 3.55
CA SER A 157 1.22 10.40 4.40
C SER A 157 1.19 8.92 4.83
N ASP A 158 0.01 8.33 5.12
CA ASP A 158 -0.11 6.92 5.47
C ASP A 158 0.36 6.02 4.32
N VAL A 159 0.01 6.41 3.09
CA VAL A 159 0.35 5.67 1.87
C VAL A 159 1.82 5.85 1.52
N VAL A 160 2.34 7.08 1.56
CA VAL A 160 3.76 7.35 1.28
C VAL A 160 4.66 6.57 2.25
N VAL A 161 4.41 6.68 3.56
CA VAL A 161 5.19 5.94 4.55
C VAL A 161 5.04 4.44 4.39
N GLY A 162 3.81 3.95 4.17
CA GLY A 162 3.57 2.53 3.90
C GLY A 162 4.36 2.04 2.69
N SER A 163 4.32 2.77 1.57
CA SER A 163 5.07 2.42 0.35
C SER A 163 6.58 2.39 0.59
N LEU A 164 7.13 3.40 1.27
CA LEU A 164 8.57 3.46 1.58
C LEU A 164 9.01 2.30 2.50
N LEU A 165 8.22 1.98 3.51
CA LEU A 165 8.48 0.82 4.38
C LEU A 165 8.40 -0.48 3.59
N GLY A 166 7.40 -0.62 2.70
CA GLY A 166 7.27 -1.77 1.81
C GLY A 166 8.50 -1.93 0.89
N VAL A 167 8.94 -0.86 0.24
CA VAL A 167 10.16 -0.84 -0.58
C VAL A 167 11.38 -1.27 0.24
N GLY A 168 11.54 -0.70 1.45
CA GLY A 168 12.67 -1.05 2.33
C GLY A 168 12.67 -2.51 2.75
N LEU A 169 11.51 -3.06 3.13
CA LEU A 169 11.38 -4.48 3.50
C LEU A 169 11.59 -5.41 2.31
N GLY A 170 11.02 -5.06 1.15
CA GLY A 170 11.20 -5.82 -0.09
C GLY A 170 12.66 -5.86 -0.54
N TYR A 171 13.32 -4.70 -0.55
CA TYR A 171 14.74 -4.65 -0.90
C TYR A 171 15.63 -5.35 0.12
N GLY A 172 15.37 -5.16 1.41
CA GLY A 172 16.09 -5.88 2.48
C GLY A 172 15.94 -7.40 2.37
N SER A 173 14.72 -7.87 2.06
CA SER A 173 14.49 -9.29 1.82
C SER A 173 15.24 -9.80 0.58
N TYR A 174 15.19 -9.05 -0.55
CA TYR A 174 15.99 -9.40 -1.72
C TYR A 174 17.47 -9.61 -1.36
N LEU A 175 18.06 -8.72 -0.54
CA LEU A 175 19.47 -8.84 -0.14
C LEU A 175 19.80 -10.12 0.68
N LEU A 176 18.79 -10.71 1.35
CA LEU A 176 18.96 -11.97 2.09
C LEU A 176 18.94 -13.20 1.16
N PHE A 177 18.36 -13.09 -0.02
CA PHE A 177 18.15 -14.22 -0.95
C PHE A 177 18.93 -14.11 -2.27
N ARG A 178 19.72 -13.07 -2.46
CA ARG A 178 20.55 -12.86 -3.67
C ARG A 178 21.78 -13.76 -3.69
#